data_fa8d30a317503bad0a8bc80b8a1d6015
#
_entry.id   fa8d30a317503bad0a8bc80b8a1d6015
#
_cell.length_a   1.000
_cell.length_b   1.000
_cell.length_c   1.000
_cell.angle_alpha   90.00
_cell.angle_beta   90.00
_cell.angle_gamma   90.00
#
_symmetry.space_group_name_H-M   'P 1'
#
loop_
_entity.id
_entity.type
_entity.pdbx_description
1 polymer ?
#
loop_
_entity_poly.entity_id
_entity_poly.type
_entity_poly.pdbx_seq_one_letter_code
_entity_poly.pdbx_strand_id
1 'polypeptide(L)'
;MTNRRKFITQAAALAGAFSASSLFNQLHAEEWLHASKKIDHLSPEQAAMDEDYWSTIQNAFSVSPNIINLNNGGVSPSPLVVQQAVARFNDLSNEGPSYFMWRILDQGREPLREKLAQLAGASPEEIAINRNATESLNTVIFGLTFEK
;
A
#
# COMPACT_ATOMS: atom_id res chain seq x y z
N MET A 1 -10.14 16.89 -4.61
CA MET A 1 -10.12 16.18 -3.32
C MET A 1 -10.38 14.72 -3.58
N THR A 2 -9.38 13.88 -3.45
CA THR A 2 -9.52 12.42 -3.60
C THR A 2 -10.37 11.90 -2.44
N ASN A 3 -11.51 11.36 -2.76
CA ASN A 3 -12.45 10.82 -1.77
C ASN A 3 -11.76 9.67 -1.03
N ARG A 4 -11.83 9.61 0.31
CA ARG A 4 -11.33 8.51 1.18
C ARG A 4 -11.62 7.12 0.59
N ARG A 5 -12.79 6.98 0.00
CA ARG A 5 -13.28 5.78 -0.68
C ARG A 5 -12.41 5.38 -1.88
N LYS A 6 -12.07 6.33 -2.77
CA LYS A 6 -11.16 6.10 -3.90
C LYS A 6 -9.77 5.68 -3.41
N PHE A 7 -9.28 6.27 -2.33
CA PHE A 7 -7.99 5.91 -1.76
C PHE A 7 -7.98 4.47 -1.23
N ILE A 8 -9.01 4.05 -0.48
CA ILE A 8 -9.10 2.68 0.05
C ILE A 8 -9.24 1.66 -1.09
N THR A 9 -10.08 1.94 -2.10
CA THR A 9 -10.25 1.07 -3.28
C THR A 9 -8.95 0.98 -4.10
N GLN A 10 -8.23 2.08 -4.26
CA GLN A 10 -6.95 2.11 -4.96
C GLN A 10 -5.83 1.43 -4.16
N ALA A 11 -5.80 1.59 -2.84
CA ALA A 11 -4.86 0.89 -1.96
C ALA A 11 -5.10 -0.63 -1.97
N ALA A 12 -6.37 -1.07 -1.96
CA ALA A 12 -6.72 -2.48 -2.10
C ALA A 12 -6.37 -3.04 -3.50
N ALA A 13 -6.55 -2.24 -4.56
CA ALA A 13 -6.14 -2.63 -5.93
C ALA A 13 -4.62 -2.70 -6.08
N LEU A 14 -3.87 -1.82 -5.41
CA LEU A 14 -2.40 -1.89 -5.35
C LEU A 14 -1.94 -3.15 -4.60
N ALA A 15 -2.51 -3.44 -3.43
CA ALA A 15 -2.22 -4.67 -2.69
C ALA A 15 -2.53 -5.93 -3.55
N GLY A 16 -3.66 -5.95 -4.26
CA GLY A 16 -4.02 -7.03 -5.17
C GLY A 16 -3.07 -7.23 -6.36
N ALA A 17 -2.45 -6.15 -6.85
CA ALA A 17 -1.51 -6.23 -7.97
C ALA A 17 -0.15 -6.85 -7.58
N PHE A 18 0.27 -6.72 -6.32
CA PHE A 18 1.44 -7.42 -5.78
C PHE A 18 1.20 -8.92 -5.56
N SER A 19 -0.07 -9.33 -5.44
CA SER A 19 -0.46 -10.69 -5.09
C SER A 19 -0.74 -11.60 -6.28
N ALA A 20 -0.34 -11.23 -7.51
CA ALA A 20 -0.53 -12.05 -8.71
C ALA A 20 0.12 -13.45 -8.64
N SER A 21 0.77 -13.79 -7.54
CA SER A 21 1.47 -15.07 -7.36
C SER A 21 1.09 -15.86 -6.10
N SER A 22 0.07 -15.49 -5.30
CA SER A 22 -0.36 -16.30 -4.17
C SER A 22 -1.85 -16.22 -3.87
N LEU A 23 -2.49 -17.39 -3.88
CA LEU A 23 -3.88 -17.61 -3.50
C LEU A 23 -4.24 -17.03 -2.10
N PHE A 24 -3.32 -17.04 -1.15
CA PHE A 24 -3.56 -16.53 0.20
C PHE A 24 -3.69 -15.01 0.28
N ASN A 25 -2.93 -14.27 -0.52
CA ASN A 25 -3.04 -12.81 -0.55
C ASN A 25 -4.27 -12.33 -1.34
N GLN A 26 -4.78 -13.15 -2.26
CA GLN A 26 -6.01 -12.85 -2.98
C GLN A 26 -7.23 -12.84 -2.06
N LEU A 27 -7.32 -13.76 -1.11
CA LEU A 27 -8.46 -13.88 -0.21
C LEU A 27 -8.68 -12.60 0.63
N HIS A 28 -7.63 -12.05 1.23
CA HIS A 28 -7.76 -10.82 2.03
C HIS A 28 -8.01 -9.57 1.17
N ALA A 29 -7.42 -9.49 -0.02
CA ALA A 29 -7.72 -8.40 -0.94
C ALA A 29 -9.15 -8.50 -1.48
N GLU A 30 -9.66 -9.70 -1.71
CA GLU A 30 -11.05 -9.95 -2.12
C GLU A 30 -12.05 -9.58 -1.02
N GLU A 31 -11.76 -9.86 0.25
CA GLU A 31 -12.61 -9.44 1.38
C GLU A 31 -12.76 -7.91 1.42
N TRP A 32 -11.69 -7.17 1.23
CA TRP A 32 -11.73 -5.71 1.20
C TRP A 32 -12.48 -5.17 -0.03
N LEU A 33 -12.24 -5.75 -1.18
CA LEU A 33 -12.97 -5.40 -2.40
C LEU A 33 -14.45 -5.70 -2.26
N HIS A 34 -14.79 -6.83 -1.62
CA HIS A 34 -16.17 -7.20 -1.36
C HIS A 34 -16.84 -6.26 -0.36
N ALA A 35 -16.15 -5.92 0.75
CA ALA A 35 -16.63 -4.94 1.70
C ALA A 35 -16.84 -3.56 1.07
N SER A 36 -15.89 -3.11 0.24
CA SER A 36 -16.01 -1.85 -0.49
C SER A 36 -17.21 -1.83 -1.46
N LYS A 37 -17.46 -2.94 -2.16
CA LYS A 37 -18.62 -3.08 -3.06
C LYS A 37 -19.94 -3.02 -2.33
N LYS A 38 -20.02 -3.57 -1.10
CA LYS A 38 -21.25 -3.52 -0.29
C LYS A 38 -21.71 -2.10 0.02
N ILE A 39 -20.78 -1.16 0.15
CA ILE A 39 -21.09 0.23 0.48
C ILE A 39 -21.12 1.17 -0.74
N ASP A 40 -20.89 0.65 -1.96
CA ASP A 40 -20.81 1.47 -3.18
C ASP A 40 -22.12 2.22 -3.51
N HIS A 41 -23.25 1.66 -3.08
CA HIS A 41 -24.57 2.24 -3.29
C HIS A 41 -25.00 3.18 -2.16
N LEU A 42 -24.21 3.29 -1.08
CA LEU A 42 -24.52 4.14 0.07
C LEU A 42 -24.02 5.56 -0.14
N SER A 43 -24.70 6.54 0.48
CA SER A 43 -24.14 7.90 0.57
C SER A 43 -22.86 7.89 1.43
N PRO A 44 -21.96 8.89 1.31
CA PRO A 44 -20.78 8.99 2.15
C PRO A 44 -21.11 8.96 3.66
N GLU A 45 -22.21 9.57 4.07
CA GLU A 45 -22.67 9.61 5.45
C GLU A 45 -23.15 8.23 5.92
N GLN A 46 -23.91 7.53 5.09
CA GLN A 46 -24.36 6.15 5.38
C GLN A 46 -23.18 5.20 5.46
N ALA A 47 -22.23 5.27 4.52
CA ALA A 47 -21.03 4.45 4.54
C ALA A 47 -20.13 4.75 5.76
N ALA A 48 -20.11 6.00 6.24
CA ALA A 48 -19.36 6.38 7.44
C ALA A 48 -19.95 5.78 8.72
N MET A 49 -21.24 5.44 8.73
CA MET A 49 -21.96 4.87 9.88
C MET A 49 -22.09 3.34 9.80
N ASP A 50 -21.54 2.70 8.76
CA ASP A 50 -21.59 1.24 8.58
C ASP A 50 -20.50 0.57 9.42
N GLU A 51 -20.86 0.13 10.63
CA GLU A 51 -19.96 -0.52 11.58
C GLU A 51 -19.41 -1.86 11.05
N ASP A 52 -20.16 -2.61 10.26
CA ASP A 52 -19.69 -3.87 9.66
C ASP A 52 -18.56 -3.62 8.66
N TYR A 53 -18.69 -2.57 7.86
CA TYR A 53 -17.64 -2.15 6.95
C TYR A 53 -16.38 -1.73 7.71
N TRP A 54 -16.51 -0.88 8.73
CA TRP A 54 -15.35 -0.41 9.51
C TRP A 54 -14.71 -1.52 10.34
N SER A 55 -15.49 -2.47 10.85
CA SER A 55 -14.97 -3.67 11.51
C SER A 55 -14.11 -4.51 10.55
N THR A 56 -14.55 -4.68 9.30
CA THR A 56 -13.75 -5.37 8.26
C THR A 56 -12.43 -4.64 7.98
N ILE A 57 -12.46 -3.31 7.89
CA ILE A 57 -11.25 -2.51 7.70
C ILE A 57 -10.31 -2.61 8.91
N GLN A 58 -10.86 -2.54 10.13
CA GLN A 58 -10.07 -2.66 11.37
C GLN A 58 -9.36 -4.01 11.47
N ASN A 59 -10.06 -5.10 11.18
CA ASN A 59 -9.53 -6.46 11.22
C ASN A 59 -8.44 -6.72 10.16
N ALA A 60 -8.32 -5.84 9.16
CA ALA A 60 -7.27 -5.90 8.17
C ALA A 60 -5.90 -5.43 8.69
N PHE A 61 -5.82 -4.93 9.92
CA PHE A 61 -4.60 -4.46 10.57
C PHE A 61 -4.32 -5.23 11.85
N SER A 62 -3.03 -5.48 12.15
CA SER A 62 -2.58 -6.15 13.38
C SER A 62 -2.36 -5.15 14.54
N VAL A 63 -3.33 -4.27 14.76
CA VAL A 63 -3.23 -3.28 15.85
C VAL A 63 -3.74 -3.86 17.17
N SER A 64 -3.16 -3.40 18.28
CA SER A 64 -3.64 -3.81 19.61
C SER A 64 -5.04 -3.26 19.86
N PRO A 65 -6.00 -4.09 20.30
CA PRO A 65 -7.34 -3.63 20.64
C PRO A 65 -7.36 -2.73 21.89
N ASN A 66 -6.28 -2.74 22.68
CA ASN A 66 -6.17 -1.99 23.93
C ASN A 66 -5.54 -0.61 23.76
N ILE A 67 -5.09 -0.26 22.55
CA ILE A 67 -4.39 0.99 22.27
C ILE A 67 -5.12 1.72 21.14
N ILE A 68 -5.62 2.91 21.45
CA ILE A 68 -6.21 3.80 20.44
C ILE A 68 -5.07 4.68 19.89
N ASN A 69 -4.59 4.37 18.69
CA ASN A 69 -3.57 5.17 18.03
C ASN A 69 -4.21 6.35 17.28
N LEU A 70 -4.04 7.55 17.80
CA LEU A 70 -4.52 8.79 17.20
C LEU A 70 -3.45 9.51 16.36
N ASN A 71 -2.21 8.99 16.32
CA ASN A 71 -1.09 9.59 15.60
C ASN A 71 -0.61 8.71 14.44
N ASN A 72 -1.46 8.47 13.46
CA ASN A 72 -1.09 7.76 12.24
C ASN A 72 -0.37 8.63 11.20
N GLY A 73 -0.20 9.92 11.45
CA GLY A 73 0.54 10.84 10.57
C GLY A 73 2.06 10.64 10.64
N GLY A 74 2.59 10.37 11.82
CA GLY A 74 4.03 10.11 12.01
C GLY A 74 4.40 8.66 11.67
N VAL A 75 3.63 7.71 12.18
CA VAL A 75 3.80 6.27 11.93
C VAL A 75 2.43 5.62 11.82
N SER A 76 2.25 4.77 10.83
CA SER A 76 1.00 4.07 10.58
C SER A 76 1.23 2.56 10.51
N PRO A 77 0.34 1.73 11.08
CA PRO A 77 0.43 0.29 10.93
C PRO A 77 0.23 -0.10 9.46
N SER A 78 0.97 -1.09 9.01
CA SER A 78 0.76 -1.68 7.70
C SER A 78 -0.37 -2.70 7.75
N PRO A 79 -1.21 -2.82 6.71
CA PRO A 79 -2.19 -3.89 6.59
C PRO A 79 -1.54 -5.27 6.69
N LEU A 80 -2.27 -6.26 7.23
CA LEU A 80 -1.79 -7.64 7.35
C LEU A 80 -1.31 -8.23 6.02
N VAL A 81 -2.05 -7.97 4.93
CA VAL A 81 -1.67 -8.42 3.58
C VAL A 81 -0.32 -7.87 3.13
N VAL A 82 0.00 -6.64 3.49
CA VAL A 82 1.31 -6.01 3.19
C VAL A 82 2.41 -6.65 4.03
N GLN A 83 2.18 -6.86 5.33
CA GLN A 83 3.14 -7.52 6.22
C GLN A 83 3.49 -8.94 5.74
N GLN A 84 2.47 -9.72 5.37
CA GLN A 84 2.62 -11.06 4.82
C GLN A 84 3.37 -11.06 3.48
N ALA A 85 3.09 -10.11 2.61
CA ALA A 85 3.79 -9.96 1.34
C ALA A 85 5.28 -9.66 1.56
N VAL A 86 5.61 -8.75 2.47
CA VAL A 86 7.01 -8.43 2.82
C VAL A 86 7.74 -9.66 3.36
N ALA A 87 7.15 -10.40 4.30
CA ALA A 87 7.74 -11.62 4.85
C ALA A 87 8.02 -12.64 3.73
N ARG A 88 7.03 -12.91 2.89
CA ARG A 88 7.15 -13.84 1.78
C ARG A 88 8.23 -13.46 0.76
N PHE A 89 8.29 -12.19 0.37
CA PHE A 89 9.32 -11.74 -0.57
C PHE A 89 10.72 -11.76 0.04
N ASN A 90 10.84 -11.56 1.36
CA ASN A 90 12.10 -11.79 2.07
C ASN A 90 12.52 -13.26 2.00
N ASP A 91 11.61 -14.20 2.28
CA ASP A 91 11.89 -15.64 2.20
C ASP A 91 12.31 -16.02 0.78
N LEU A 92 11.54 -15.62 -0.23
CA LEU A 92 11.86 -15.87 -1.64
C LEU A 92 13.23 -15.31 -2.03
N SER A 93 13.58 -14.11 -1.56
CA SER A 93 14.87 -13.49 -1.82
C SER A 93 16.02 -14.29 -1.22
N ASN A 94 15.81 -14.94 -0.07
CA ASN A 94 16.83 -15.77 0.59
C ASN A 94 16.96 -17.17 -0.02
N GLU A 95 15.93 -17.71 -0.67
CA GLU A 95 16.00 -19.00 -1.36
C GLU A 95 16.97 -19.00 -2.53
N GLY A 96 17.12 -17.87 -3.23
CA GLY A 96 18.08 -17.75 -4.35
C GLY A 96 18.33 -16.28 -4.70
N PRO A 97 19.17 -15.57 -3.92
CA PRO A 97 19.25 -14.10 -3.94
C PRO A 97 19.44 -13.50 -5.34
N SER A 98 20.48 -13.94 -6.07
CA SER A 98 20.77 -13.35 -7.40
C SER A 98 19.67 -13.66 -8.43
N TYR A 99 19.05 -14.82 -8.34
CA TYR A 99 17.99 -15.23 -9.28
C TYR A 99 16.68 -14.52 -8.95
N PHE A 100 16.18 -14.63 -7.72
CA PHE A 100 14.88 -14.08 -7.36
C PHE A 100 14.90 -12.56 -7.29
N MET A 101 15.92 -11.94 -6.71
CA MET A 101 15.99 -10.49 -6.60
C MET A 101 16.11 -9.80 -7.96
N TRP A 102 17.05 -10.25 -8.80
CA TRP A 102 17.35 -9.54 -10.05
C TRP A 102 16.52 -9.98 -11.24
N ARG A 103 16.14 -11.26 -11.32
CA ARG A 103 15.40 -11.77 -12.48
C ARG A 103 13.90 -11.80 -12.30
N ILE A 104 13.41 -11.89 -11.06
CA ILE A 104 11.98 -12.00 -10.76
C ILE A 104 11.44 -10.73 -10.13
N LEU A 105 11.98 -10.34 -8.97
CA LEU A 105 11.41 -9.24 -8.19
C LEU A 105 11.69 -7.87 -8.82
N ASP A 106 12.84 -7.69 -9.44
CA ASP A 106 13.19 -6.42 -10.09
C ASP A 106 12.27 -6.07 -11.27
N GLN A 107 11.72 -7.07 -11.95
CA GLN A 107 10.74 -6.88 -13.03
C GLN A 107 9.42 -6.25 -12.54
N GLY A 108 9.10 -6.42 -11.25
CA GLY A 108 7.90 -5.80 -10.65
C GLY A 108 8.04 -4.32 -10.34
N ARG A 109 9.23 -3.75 -10.44
CA ARG A 109 9.51 -2.36 -10.04
C ARG A 109 8.83 -1.35 -10.95
N GLU A 110 8.96 -1.50 -12.26
CA GLU A 110 8.37 -0.56 -13.22
C GLU A 110 6.82 -0.57 -13.20
N PRO A 111 6.13 -1.70 -13.24
CA PRO A 111 4.68 -1.73 -13.08
C PRO A 111 4.19 -1.12 -11.77
N LEU A 112 4.96 -1.23 -10.67
CA LEU A 112 4.65 -0.56 -9.41
C LEU A 112 4.80 0.96 -9.55
N ARG A 113 5.89 1.42 -10.14
CA ARG A 113 6.17 2.84 -10.35
C ARG A 113 5.08 3.51 -11.19
N GLU A 114 4.64 2.86 -12.28
CA GLU A 114 3.51 3.30 -13.10
C GLU A 114 2.22 3.45 -12.29
N LYS A 115 1.90 2.48 -11.42
CA LYS A 115 0.71 2.56 -10.56
C LYS A 115 0.79 3.68 -9.53
N LEU A 116 1.96 3.89 -8.94
CA LEU A 116 2.19 5.01 -8.02
C LEU A 116 2.06 6.35 -8.73
N ALA A 117 2.56 6.46 -9.95
CA ALA A 117 2.42 7.65 -10.79
C ALA A 117 0.94 7.96 -11.08
N GLN A 118 0.16 6.95 -11.49
CA GLN A 118 -1.29 7.11 -11.69
C GLN A 118 -2.00 7.57 -10.41
N LEU A 119 -1.62 7.05 -9.25
CA LEU A 119 -2.18 7.44 -7.96
C LEU A 119 -1.83 8.90 -7.60
N ALA A 120 -0.60 9.31 -7.89
CA ALA A 120 -0.10 10.65 -7.62
C ALA A 120 -0.57 11.69 -8.66
N GLY A 121 -1.06 11.26 -9.82
CA GLY A 121 -1.38 12.14 -10.95
C GLY A 121 -0.13 12.69 -11.65
N ALA A 122 0.96 11.89 -11.66
CA ALA A 122 2.27 12.22 -12.21
C ALA A 122 2.66 11.22 -13.31
N SER A 123 3.76 11.49 -14.02
CA SER A 123 4.35 10.52 -14.94
C SER A 123 5.26 9.53 -14.18
N PRO A 124 5.47 8.30 -14.69
CA PRO A 124 6.36 7.33 -14.03
C PRO A 124 7.79 7.84 -13.82
N GLU A 125 8.30 8.69 -14.72
CA GLU A 125 9.62 9.30 -14.63
C GLU A 125 9.78 10.26 -13.46
N GLU A 126 8.68 10.81 -12.95
CA GLU A 126 8.64 11.71 -11.80
C GLU A 126 8.56 10.98 -10.46
N ILE A 127 8.46 9.63 -10.46
CA ILE A 127 8.34 8.80 -9.25
C ILE A 127 9.66 8.12 -8.94
N ALA A 128 10.22 8.43 -7.78
CA ALA A 128 11.32 7.70 -7.17
C ALA A 128 10.84 6.95 -5.91
N ILE A 129 11.17 5.66 -5.80
CA ILE A 129 10.81 4.83 -4.66
C ILE A 129 12.02 4.72 -3.74
N ASN A 130 11.97 5.36 -2.58
CA ASN A 130 13.01 5.38 -1.57
C ASN A 130 12.59 4.58 -0.33
N ARG A 131 13.57 4.24 0.52
CA ARG A 131 13.31 3.45 1.74
C ARG A 131 12.46 4.16 2.78
N ASN A 132 12.63 5.48 2.90
CA ASN A 132 11.94 6.30 3.88
C ASN A 132 12.03 7.79 3.55
N ALA A 133 11.27 8.60 4.29
CA ALA A 133 11.23 10.05 4.12
C ALA A 133 12.60 10.72 4.36
N THR A 134 13.42 10.21 5.28
CA THR A 134 14.77 10.74 5.56
C THR A 134 15.66 10.63 4.34
N GLU A 135 15.66 9.49 3.66
CA GLU A 135 16.42 9.31 2.41
C GLU A 135 15.92 10.27 1.32
N SER A 136 14.60 10.37 1.15
CA SER A 136 13.99 11.27 0.17
C SER A 136 14.37 12.73 0.41
N LEU A 137 14.27 13.20 1.65
CA LEU A 137 14.62 14.56 2.03
C LEU A 137 16.12 14.83 1.82
N ASN A 138 17.00 13.93 2.23
CA ASN A 138 18.44 14.07 2.00
C ASN A 138 18.78 14.12 0.50
N THR A 139 18.14 13.27 -0.32
CA THR A 139 18.34 13.29 -1.76
C THR A 139 18.00 14.66 -2.36
N VAL A 140 16.87 15.26 -1.94
CA VAL A 140 16.48 16.60 -2.39
C VAL A 140 17.45 17.67 -1.88
N ILE A 141 17.76 17.69 -0.57
CA ILE A 141 18.60 18.71 0.05
C ILE A 141 20.01 18.70 -0.55
N PHE A 142 20.62 17.53 -0.73
CA PHE A 142 21.97 17.41 -1.30
C PHE A 142 22.00 17.54 -2.83
N GLY A 143 20.86 17.34 -3.50
CA GLY A 143 20.73 17.54 -4.94
C GLY A 143 20.50 18.99 -5.36
N LEU A 144 20.07 19.86 -4.44
CA LEU A 144 19.84 21.28 -4.73
C LEU A 144 21.17 22.06 -4.74
N THR A 145 21.40 22.80 -5.80
CA THR A 145 22.51 23.76 -5.90
C THR A 145 21.95 25.13 -5.52
N PHE A 146 22.40 25.68 -4.40
CA PHE A 146 22.02 27.04 -4.02
C PHE A 146 23.02 28.03 -4.62
N GLU A 147 22.53 28.93 -5.49
CA GLU A 147 23.30 30.08 -5.89
C GLU A 147 23.38 31.10 -4.73
N LYS A 148 24.55 31.71 -4.55
CA LYS A 148 24.79 32.75 -3.51
C LYS A 148 24.24 34.08 -3.95
#